data_73e35658d3e4b27fed9268427812ac8d
#
_entry.id   73e35658d3e4b27fed9268427812ac8d
#
_cell.length_a   1.000
_cell.length_b   1.000
_cell.length_c   1.000
_cell.angle_alpha   90.00
_cell.angle_beta   90.00
_cell.angle_gamma   90.00
#
_symmetry.space_group_name_H-M   'P 1'
#
loop_
_entity.id
_entity.type
_entity.pdbx_description
1 polymer ?
#
loop_
_entity_poly.entity_id
_entity_poly.type
_entity_poly.pdbx_seq_one_letter_code
_entity_poly.pdbx_strand_id
1 'polypeptide(L)'
;MDLAELEPEVSVEVPGAARFAVQNALRAAAREFFIETRAWRVAFGPLTLSEKVKPSLPMDTFLVEAVRVEVDGQALRAGEFAMSHDGGIVFVGHRSGNEVSGVVAVAPTALLEELPERLGNEFRDALVAGALARLMKIPLAEWSSPQMAAYYRGEFEEATARAATRAEDGFVKKRTRIVRYGGY
;
A
#
# COMPACT_ATOMS: atom_id res chain seq x y z
N MET A 1 6.71 8.87 -9.83
CA MET A 1 8.09 8.58 -9.39
C MET A 1 8.47 7.21 -9.87
N ASP A 2 9.50 7.11 -10.68
CA ASP A 2 10.08 5.84 -11.08
C ASP A 2 10.78 5.20 -9.87
N LEU A 3 10.55 3.90 -9.62
CA LEU A 3 11.29 3.17 -8.57
C LEU A 3 12.80 3.15 -8.81
N ALA A 4 13.24 3.30 -10.08
CA ALA A 4 14.65 3.44 -10.41
C ALA A 4 15.31 4.70 -9.83
N GLU A 5 14.55 5.73 -9.47
CA GLU A 5 15.06 6.91 -8.78
C GLU A 5 15.57 6.62 -7.35
N LEU A 6 15.16 5.48 -6.77
CA LEU A 6 15.61 5.00 -5.46
C LEU A 6 16.88 4.12 -5.54
N GLU A 7 17.23 3.63 -6.74
CA GLU A 7 18.39 2.75 -6.94
C GLU A 7 19.70 3.34 -6.39
N PRO A 8 20.03 4.64 -6.61
CA PRO A 8 21.29 5.21 -6.11
C PRO A 8 21.41 5.12 -4.59
N GLU A 9 20.32 5.35 -3.84
CA GLU A 9 20.33 5.30 -2.38
C GLU A 9 20.60 3.89 -1.86
N VAL A 10 19.96 2.90 -2.48
CA VAL A 10 20.19 1.50 -2.13
C VAL A 10 21.60 1.06 -2.50
N SER A 11 22.08 1.46 -3.70
CA SER A 11 23.37 1.03 -4.22
C SER A 11 24.57 1.56 -3.43
N VAL A 12 24.44 2.69 -2.76
CA VAL A 12 25.48 3.23 -1.86
C VAL A 12 25.74 2.27 -0.69
N GLU A 13 24.68 1.66 -0.15
CA GLU A 13 24.77 0.76 1.01
C GLU A 13 25.14 -0.69 0.63
N VAL A 14 24.89 -1.07 -0.62
CA VAL A 14 25.19 -2.41 -1.14
C VAL A 14 26.03 -2.34 -2.43
N PRO A 15 27.27 -1.83 -2.35
CA PRO A 15 28.11 -1.67 -3.51
C PRO A 15 28.39 -3.03 -4.19
N GLY A 16 28.27 -3.08 -5.51
CA GLY A 16 28.45 -4.32 -6.28
C GLY A 16 27.17 -5.15 -6.44
N ALA A 17 26.07 -4.80 -5.83
CA ALA A 17 24.79 -5.44 -6.10
C ALA A 17 24.36 -5.21 -7.56
N ALA A 18 23.95 -6.28 -8.23
CA ALA A 18 23.47 -6.17 -9.61
C ALA A 18 22.20 -5.29 -9.64
N ARG A 19 22.12 -4.38 -10.61
CA ARG A 19 21.01 -3.43 -10.74
C ARG A 19 19.63 -4.10 -10.69
N PHE A 20 19.46 -5.23 -11.40
CA PHE A 20 18.20 -5.97 -11.38
C PHE A 20 17.85 -6.51 -9.98
N ALA A 21 18.83 -6.84 -9.14
CA ALA A 21 18.58 -7.30 -7.77
C ALA A 21 18.07 -6.14 -6.89
N VAL A 22 18.65 -4.94 -7.07
CA VAL A 22 18.21 -3.71 -6.40
C VAL A 22 16.77 -3.38 -6.81
N GLN A 23 16.46 -3.38 -8.10
CA GLN A 23 15.11 -3.13 -8.61
C GLN A 23 14.10 -4.13 -8.10
N ASN A 24 14.42 -5.42 -8.11
CA ASN A 24 13.54 -6.46 -7.59
C ASN A 24 13.31 -6.31 -6.08
N ALA A 25 14.34 -5.92 -5.32
CA ALA A 25 14.21 -5.66 -3.90
C ALA A 25 13.30 -4.46 -3.61
N LEU A 26 13.42 -3.37 -4.39
CA LEU A 26 12.56 -2.20 -4.29
C LEU A 26 11.09 -2.53 -4.62
N ARG A 27 10.85 -3.26 -5.73
CA ARG A 27 9.49 -3.71 -6.10
C ARG A 27 8.87 -4.59 -5.01
N ALA A 28 9.67 -5.53 -4.47
CA ALA A 28 9.21 -6.41 -3.40
C ALA A 28 8.92 -5.63 -2.10
N ALA A 29 9.73 -4.64 -1.76
CA ALA A 29 9.50 -3.76 -0.62
C ALA A 29 8.23 -2.92 -0.81
N ALA A 30 8.04 -2.32 -1.98
CA ALA A 30 6.84 -1.56 -2.30
C ALA A 30 5.58 -2.42 -2.22
N ARG A 31 5.62 -3.63 -2.79
CA ARG A 31 4.49 -4.55 -2.74
C ARG A 31 4.11 -4.92 -1.30
N GLU A 32 5.07 -5.31 -0.47
CA GLU A 32 4.82 -5.65 0.94
C GLU A 32 4.27 -4.45 1.69
N PHE A 33 4.91 -3.28 1.53
CA PHE A 33 4.49 -2.04 2.17
C PHE A 33 3.03 -1.68 1.88
N PHE A 34 2.62 -1.66 0.61
CA PHE A 34 1.26 -1.27 0.25
C PHE A 34 0.20 -2.34 0.54
N ILE A 35 0.56 -3.62 0.60
CA ILE A 35 -0.32 -4.67 1.10
C ILE A 35 -0.63 -4.45 2.59
N GLU A 36 0.39 -4.21 3.39
CA GLU A 36 0.25 -4.10 4.84
C GLU A 36 -0.39 -2.78 5.27
N THR A 37 0.03 -1.67 4.64
CA THR A 37 -0.43 -0.33 5.03
C THR A 37 -1.77 0.07 4.46
N ARG A 38 -2.17 -0.49 3.31
CA ARG A 38 -3.35 -0.04 2.54
C ARG A 38 -3.34 1.46 2.25
N ALA A 39 -2.13 2.04 2.17
CA ALA A 39 -1.94 3.47 2.00
C ALA A 39 -2.22 3.94 0.56
N TRP A 40 -2.07 3.06 -0.43
CA TRP A 40 -2.40 3.37 -1.81
C TRP A 40 -3.88 3.15 -2.06
N ARG A 41 -4.64 4.24 -1.99
CA ARG A 41 -6.09 4.23 -2.16
C ARG A 41 -6.50 4.84 -3.49
N VAL A 42 -7.42 4.16 -4.15
CA VAL A 42 -7.97 4.55 -5.46
C VAL A 42 -9.48 4.62 -5.37
N ALA A 43 -10.05 5.73 -5.81
CA ALA A 43 -11.50 5.85 -5.96
C ALA A 43 -11.94 5.09 -7.22
N PHE A 44 -13.12 4.49 -7.16
CA PHE A 44 -13.74 3.85 -8.31
C PHE A 44 -15.22 4.23 -8.44
N GLY A 45 -15.74 4.09 -9.65
CA GLY A 45 -17.14 4.38 -9.96
C GLY A 45 -17.37 5.82 -10.43
N PRO A 46 -18.62 6.15 -10.76
CA PRO A 46 -19.78 5.27 -10.67
C PRO A 46 -19.76 4.11 -11.69
N LEU A 47 -20.17 2.94 -11.24
CA LEU A 47 -20.33 1.73 -12.04
C LEU A 47 -21.73 1.16 -11.82
N THR A 48 -22.29 0.50 -12.84
CA THR A 48 -23.58 -0.19 -12.68
C THR A 48 -23.36 -1.47 -11.85
N LEU A 49 -24.12 -1.61 -10.78
CA LEU A 49 -24.10 -2.80 -9.93
C LEU A 49 -24.56 -4.02 -10.72
N SER A 50 -23.74 -5.04 -10.72
CA SER A 50 -24.05 -6.39 -11.15
C SER A 50 -23.71 -7.35 -10.00
N GLU A 51 -23.89 -8.65 -10.19
CA GLU A 51 -23.50 -9.65 -9.18
C GLU A 51 -22.07 -9.45 -8.69
N LYS A 52 -21.20 -9.00 -9.59
CA LYS A 52 -19.78 -8.72 -9.31
C LYS A 52 -19.33 -7.49 -10.06
N VAL A 53 -18.69 -6.57 -9.36
CA VAL A 53 -18.12 -5.36 -9.92
C VAL A 53 -16.60 -5.45 -9.86
N LYS A 54 -15.94 -5.14 -10.97
CA LYS A 54 -14.47 -5.02 -11.01
C LYS A 54 -14.09 -3.55 -11.17
N PRO A 55 -13.51 -2.93 -10.12
CA PRO A 55 -12.97 -1.58 -10.23
C PRO A 55 -11.86 -1.51 -11.29
N SER A 56 -11.81 -0.41 -12.04
CA SER A 56 -10.65 -0.11 -12.88
C SER A 56 -9.52 0.33 -11.99
N LEU A 57 -8.42 -0.42 -12.01
CA LEU A 57 -7.23 -0.16 -11.19
C LEU A 57 -6.11 0.46 -12.03
N PRO A 58 -5.18 1.19 -11.42
CA PRO A 58 -3.95 1.60 -12.09
C PRO A 58 -3.20 0.41 -12.68
N MET A 59 -2.43 0.66 -13.75
CA MET A 59 -1.61 -0.38 -14.38
C MET A 59 -0.67 -1.00 -13.35
N ASP A 60 -0.40 -2.29 -13.50
CA ASP A 60 0.51 -3.06 -12.64
C ASP A 60 0.16 -3.02 -11.15
N THR A 61 -1.13 -2.86 -10.82
CA THR A 61 -1.65 -2.98 -9.46
C THR A 61 -2.70 -4.07 -9.35
N PHE A 62 -2.93 -4.51 -8.12
CA PHE A 62 -4.03 -5.42 -7.79
C PHE A 62 -4.78 -4.91 -6.56
N LEU A 63 -6.03 -5.32 -6.43
CA LEU A 63 -6.91 -4.94 -5.34
C LEU A 63 -6.55 -5.71 -4.07
N VAL A 64 -6.28 -4.97 -2.99
CA VAL A 64 -5.97 -5.52 -1.66
C VAL A 64 -7.23 -5.59 -0.81
N GLU A 65 -7.97 -4.48 -0.74
CA GLU A 65 -9.16 -4.36 0.11
C GLU A 65 -10.11 -3.30 -0.42
N ALA A 66 -11.41 -3.51 -0.24
CA ALA A 66 -12.42 -2.49 -0.45
C ALA A 66 -12.59 -1.70 0.86
N VAL A 67 -12.03 -0.48 0.90
CA VAL A 67 -12.00 0.37 2.10
C VAL A 67 -13.35 1.00 2.39
N ARG A 68 -14.05 1.44 1.35
CA ARG A 68 -15.39 2.03 1.41
C ARG A 68 -16.12 1.70 0.13
N VAL A 69 -17.34 1.23 0.27
CA VAL A 69 -18.22 0.94 -0.85
C VAL A 69 -19.56 1.61 -0.61
N GLU A 70 -20.11 2.24 -1.63
CA GLU A 70 -21.39 2.93 -1.61
C GLU A 70 -22.25 2.42 -2.74
N VAL A 71 -23.55 2.25 -2.45
CA VAL A 71 -24.58 1.94 -3.45
C VAL A 71 -25.62 3.06 -3.40
N ASP A 72 -25.87 3.72 -4.53
CA ASP A 72 -26.74 4.88 -4.65
C ASP A 72 -26.40 5.98 -3.61
N GLY A 73 -25.10 6.20 -3.35
CA GLY A 73 -24.60 7.17 -2.39
C GLY A 73 -24.72 6.76 -0.90
N GLN A 74 -25.19 5.56 -0.62
CA GLN A 74 -25.26 5.02 0.74
C GLN A 74 -24.11 4.08 1.02
N ALA A 75 -23.34 4.37 2.08
CA ALA A 75 -22.20 3.54 2.48
C ALA A 75 -22.69 2.18 3.00
N LEU A 76 -22.11 1.12 2.44
CA LEU A 76 -22.35 -0.25 2.87
C LEU A 76 -21.58 -0.59 4.14
N ARG A 77 -22.17 -1.49 4.93
CA ARG A 77 -21.53 -2.04 6.14
C ARG A 77 -20.70 -3.28 5.82
N ALA A 78 -19.82 -3.63 6.73
CA ALA A 78 -19.12 -4.89 6.67
C ALA A 78 -20.12 -6.06 6.63
N GLY A 79 -19.93 -6.97 5.66
CA GLY A 79 -20.84 -8.11 5.43
C GLY A 79 -21.89 -7.90 4.33
N GLU A 80 -22.13 -6.65 3.87
CA GLU A 80 -23.01 -6.39 2.71
C GLU A 80 -22.26 -6.51 1.38
N PHE A 81 -20.95 -6.58 1.44
CA PHE A 81 -20.08 -6.89 0.29
C PHE A 81 -18.92 -7.76 0.72
N ALA A 82 -18.32 -8.45 -0.22
CA ALA A 82 -17.13 -9.29 -0.02
C ALA A 82 -16.17 -9.14 -1.19
N MET A 83 -14.90 -9.39 -0.92
CA MET A 83 -13.89 -9.47 -1.97
C MET A 83 -13.90 -10.86 -2.60
N SER A 84 -13.92 -10.92 -3.92
CA SER A 84 -13.71 -12.14 -4.66
C SER A 84 -12.21 -12.37 -4.89
N HIS A 85 -11.77 -13.63 -4.90
CA HIS A 85 -10.38 -14.02 -5.11
C HIS A 85 -9.77 -13.56 -6.45
N ASP A 86 -10.61 -13.21 -7.43
CA ASP A 86 -10.19 -12.70 -8.74
C ASP A 86 -10.18 -11.16 -8.82
N GLY A 87 -10.21 -10.47 -7.67
CA GLY A 87 -10.10 -9.02 -7.56
C GLY A 87 -11.40 -8.26 -7.86
N GLY A 88 -12.57 -8.90 -7.76
CA GLY A 88 -13.87 -8.25 -7.84
C GLY A 88 -14.50 -8.01 -6.46
N ILE A 89 -15.52 -7.16 -6.42
CA ILE A 89 -16.37 -6.93 -5.27
C ILE A 89 -17.72 -7.59 -5.54
N VAL A 90 -18.16 -8.47 -4.66
CA VAL A 90 -19.46 -9.16 -4.72
C VAL A 90 -20.37 -8.56 -3.66
N PHE A 91 -21.64 -8.40 -3.98
CA PHE A 91 -22.64 -7.72 -3.15
C PHE A 91 -23.70 -8.69 -2.65
N VAL A 92 -24.09 -8.54 -1.39
CA VAL A 92 -25.10 -9.38 -0.75
C VAL A 92 -26.39 -8.58 -0.60
N GLY A 93 -27.50 -9.08 -1.20
CA GLY A 93 -28.82 -8.50 -1.03
C GLY A 93 -29.11 -7.23 -1.83
N HIS A 94 -28.20 -6.76 -2.66
CA HIS A 94 -28.40 -5.59 -3.52
C HIS A 94 -28.94 -5.98 -4.92
N ARG A 95 -29.77 -5.12 -5.50
CA ARG A 95 -30.35 -5.34 -6.81
C ARG A 95 -29.44 -4.85 -7.92
N SER A 96 -29.35 -5.62 -9.00
CA SER A 96 -28.66 -5.18 -10.21
C SER A 96 -29.29 -3.90 -10.77
N GLY A 97 -28.45 -3.03 -11.32
CA GLY A 97 -28.89 -1.76 -11.91
C GLY A 97 -28.66 -0.53 -11.03
N ASN A 98 -28.39 -0.70 -9.72
CA ASN A 98 -27.99 0.40 -8.84
C ASN A 98 -26.60 0.92 -9.22
N GLU A 99 -26.29 2.14 -8.78
CA GLU A 99 -24.98 2.74 -8.99
C GLU A 99 -24.06 2.42 -7.83
N VAL A 100 -22.86 1.92 -8.13
CA VAL A 100 -21.84 1.61 -7.11
C VAL A 100 -20.58 2.45 -7.31
N SER A 101 -20.07 2.97 -6.21
CA SER A 101 -18.82 3.72 -6.14
C SER A 101 -18.09 3.42 -4.84
N GLY A 102 -16.86 3.88 -4.72
CA GLY A 102 -16.15 3.71 -3.46
C GLY A 102 -14.65 3.97 -3.56
N VAL A 103 -13.95 3.47 -2.57
CA VAL A 103 -12.48 3.55 -2.43
C VAL A 103 -11.93 2.16 -2.16
N VAL A 104 -10.93 1.78 -2.92
CA VAL A 104 -10.20 0.51 -2.74
C VAL A 104 -8.75 0.79 -2.40
N ALA A 105 -8.16 -0.09 -1.60
CA ALA A 105 -6.72 -0.15 -1.40
C ALA A 105 -6.12 -1.08 -2.45
N VAL A 106 -5.03 -0.64 -3.06
CA VAL A 106 -4.29 -1.40 -4.07
C VAL A 106 -2.84 -1.58 -3.67
N ALA A 107 -2.21 -2.58 -4.22
CA ALA A 107 -0.77 -2.80 -4.09
C ALA A 107 -0.16 -3.11 -5.47
N PRO A 108 1.14 -2.81 -5.64
CA PRO A 108 1.83 -3.07 -6.88
C PRO A 108 2.01 -4.58 -7.14
N THR A 109 1.98 -4.95 -8.42
CA THR A 109 2.48 -6.24 -8.89
C THR A 109 4.02 -6.26 -8.91
N ALA A 110 4.62 -7.39 -9.25
CA ALA A 110 6.07 -7.49 -9.44
C ALA A 110 6.58 -6.72 -10.66
N LEU A 111 5.68 -6.27 -11.54
CA LEU A 111 6.02 -5.57 -12.79
C LEU A 111 5.99 -4.05 -12.64
N LEU A 112 5.54 -3.52 -11.49
CA LEU A 112 5.42 -2.08 -11.31
C LEU A 112 6.77 -1.38 -11.48
N GLU A 113 6.78 -0.35 -12.30
CA GLU A 113 7.93 0.53 -12.52
C GLU A 113 7.71 1.90 -11.86
N GLU A 114 6.48 2.41 -11.87
CA GLU A 114 6.16 3.75 -11.40
C GLU A 114 5.13 3.75 -10.26
N LEU A 115 5.43 4.50 -9.21
CA LEU A 115 4.50 4.84 -8.15
C LEU A 115 3.91 6.24 -8.37
N PRO A 116 2.69 6.52 -7.87
CA PRO A 116 2.22 7.88 -7.76
C PRO A 116 3.26 8.74 -7.02
N GLU A 117 3.65 9.87 -7.60
CA GLU A 117 4.75 10.72 -7.10
C GLU A 117 4.62 11.04 -5.62
N ARG A 118 3.41 11.36 -5.18
CA ARG A 118 3.12 11.64 -3.77
C ARG A 118 3.48 10.45 -2.87
N LEU A 119 3.06 9.23 -3.25
CA LEU A 119 3.31 8.03 -2.42
C LEU A 119 4.78 7.64 -2.43
N GLY A 120 5.43 7.75 -3.59
CA GLY A 120 6.85 7.47 -3.71
C GLY A 120 7.69 8.41 -2.85
N ASN A 121 7.40 9.71 -2.86
CA ASN A 121 8.11 10.69 -2.04
C ASN A 121 7.79 10.54 -0.55
N GLU A 122 6.53 10.26 -0.19
CA GLU A 122 6.11 10.13 1.20
C GLU A 122 6.72 8.90 1.89
N PHE A 123 6.88 7.80 1.16
CA PHE A 123 7.35 6.52 1.71
C PHE A 123 8.74 6.11 1.23
N ARG A 124 9.49 7.05 0.65
CA ARG A 124 10.84 6.84 0.10
C ARG A 124 11.75 6.05 1.04
N ASP A 125 11.93 6.54 2.25
CA ASP A 125 12.82 5.95 3.25
C ASP A 125 12.39 4.52 3.63
N ALA A 126 11.08 4.29 3.75
CA ALA A 126 10.54 2.97 4.04
C ALA A 126 10.85 1.98 2.90
N LEU A 127 10.67 2.39 1.66
CA LEU A 127 10.94 1.52 0.50
C LEU A 127 12.42 1.18 0.38
N VAL A 128 13.30 2.16 0.61
CA VAL A 128 14.76 1.96 0.64
C VAL A 128 15.15 1.00 1.76
N ALA A 129 14.66 1.21 2.99
CA ALA A 129 14.92 0.32 4.11
C ALA A 129 14.44 -1.12 3.85
N GLY A 130 13.22 -1.28 3.29
CA GLY A 130 12.69 -2.58 2.91
C GLY A 130 13.51 -3.29 1.84
N ALA A 131 14.08 -2.56 0.88
CA ALA A 131 14.97 -3.12 -0.15
C ALA A 131 16.32 -3.52 0.46
N LEU A 132 16.93 -2.69 1.30
CA LEU A 132 18.19 -2.97 1.98
C LEU A 132 18.09 -4.18 2.91
N ALA A 133 17.01 -4.29 3.67
CA ALA A 133 16.74 -5.44 4.53
C ALA A 133 16.76 -6.77 3.75
N ARG A 134 16.27 -6.76 2.51
CA ARG A 134 16.24 -7.94 1.63
C ARG A 134 17.61 -8.24 1.03
N LEU A 135 18.30 -7.22 0.54
CA LEU A 135 19.59 -7.38 -0.13
C LEU A 135 20.67 -7.83 0.86
N MET A 136 20.75 -7.18 2.03
CA MET A 136 21.77 -7.51 3.04
C MET A 136 21.55 -8.88 3.70
N LYS A 137 20.39 -9.50 3.52
CA LYS A 137 20.10 -10.86 3.95
C LYS A 137 20.60 -11.95 2.99
N ILE A 138 21.03 -11.57 1.77
CA ILE A 138 21.51 -12.54 0.77
C ILE A 138 22.85 -13.13 1.26
N PRO A 139 22.93 -14.46 1.50
CA PRO A 139 24.14 -15.06 2.02
C PRO A 139 25.27 -15.03 0.97
N LEU A 140 26.52 -14.93 1.42
CA LEU A 140 27.73 -14.95 0.60
C LEU A 140 27.91 -13.76 -0.37
N ALA A 141 27.03 -12.76 -0.32
CA ALA A 141 27.27 -11.50 -1.02
C ALA A 141 28.29 -10.64 -0.24
N GLU A 142 29.08 -9.85 -0.94
CA GLU A 142 30.09 -8.96 -0.30
C GLU A 142 29.43 -7.93 0.65
N TRP A 143 28.21 -7.52 0.34
CA TRP A 143 27.39 -6.60 1.13
C TRP A 143 26.50 -7.32 2.18
N SER A 144 26.63 -8.64 2.32
CA SER A 144 25.83 -9.40 3.28
C SER A 144 26.12 -9.00 4.71
N SER A 145 25.10 -8.56 5.43
CA SER A 145 25.20 -8.17 6.83
C SER A 145 23.90 -8.49 7.56
N PRO A 146 23.80 -9.64 8.23
CA PRO A 146 22.59 -10.00 8.97
C PRO A 146 22.18 -8.96 10.02
N GLN A 147 23.15 -8.30 10.64
CA GLN A 147 22.89 -7.25 11.62
C GLN A 147 22.25 -6.01 10.98
N MET A 148 22.80 -5.54 9.86
CA MET A 148 22.22 -4.40 9.13
C MET A 148 20.90 -4.78 8.47
N ALA A 149 20.76 -6.01 7.99
CA ALA A 149 19.47 -6.51 7.48
C ALA A 149 18.39 -6.47 8.56
N ALA A 150 18.70 -6.84 9.80
CA ALA A 150 17.78 -6.76 10.93
C ALA A 150 17.45 -5.31 11.31
N TYR A 151 18.44 -4.41 11.28
CA TYR A 151 18.23 -2.98 11.52
C TYR A 151 17.27 -2.37 10.49
N TYR A 152 17.55 -2.52 9.19
CA TYR A 152 16.69 -1.99 8.14
C TYR A 152 15.30 -2.65 8.12
N ARG A 153 15.20 -3.91 8.53
CA ARG A 153 13.91 -4.57 8.72
C ARG A 153 13.08 -3.88 9.81
N GLY A 154 13.69 -3.54 10.94
CA GLY A 154 13.06 -2.79 12.02
C GLY A 154 12.55 -1.41 11.56
N GLU A 155 13.39 -0.66 10.84
CA GLU A 155 13.01 0.65 10.26
C GLU A 155 11.81 0.52 9.30
N PHE A 156 11.83 -0.50 8.44
CA PHE A 156 10.73 -0.78 7.51
C PHE A 156 9.44 -1.12 8.26
N GLU A 157 9.49 -1.99 9.26
CA GLU A 157 8.32 -2.40 10.04
C GLU A 157 7.73 -1.23 10.83
N GLU A 158 8.57 -0.39 11.44
CA GLU A 158 8.11 0.81 12.14
C GLU A 158 7.44 1.81 11.19
N ALA A 159 8.04 2.06 10.03
CA ALA A 159 7.45 2.94 9.01
C ALA A 159 6.12 2.37 8.49
N THR A 160 6.04 1.06 8.28
CA THR A 160 4.84 0.35 7.85
C THR A 160 3.73 0.48 8.90
N ALA A 161 4.02 0.26 10.16
CA ALA A 161 3.05 0.41 11.25
C ALA A 161 2.51 1.85 11.35
N ARG A 162 3.39 2.86 11.25
CA ARG A 162 2.99 4.27 11.24
C ARG A 162 2.09 4.61 10.04
N ALA A 163 2.43 4.10 8.85
CA ALA A 163 1.66 4.34 7.64
C ALA A 163 0.30 3.64 7.69
N ALA A 164 0.22 2.41 8.21
CA ALA A 164 -1.04 1.68 8.40
C ALA A 164 -2.00 2.44 9.30
N THR A 165 -1.53 2.90 10.47
CA THR A 165 -2.33 3.71 11.40
C THR A 165 -2.85 5.00 10.73
N ARG A 166 -2.01 5.71 9.96
CA ARG A 166 -2.45 6.90 9.22
C ARG A 166 -3.46 6.58 8.14
N ALA A 167 -3.32 5.44 7.48
CA ALA A 167 -4.27 5.00 6.47
C ALA A 167 -5.63 4.68 7.10
N GLU A 168 -5.67 3.98 8.24
CA GLU A 168 -6.91 3.70 8.98
C GLU A 168 -7.60 4.98 9.45
N ASP A 169 -6.87 5.96 9.95
CA ASP A 169 -7.39 7.27 10.35
C ASP A 169 -7.84 8.14 9.14
N GLY A 170 -7.76 7.64 7.91
CA GLY A 170 -8.17 8.31 6.69
C GLY A 170 -7.28 9.50 6.31
N PHE A 171 -6.01 9.51 6.76
CA PHE A 171 -5.07 10.63 6.62
C PHE A 171 -5.57 11.96 7.22
N VAL A 172 -6.62 11.92 8.03
CA VAL A 172 -7.15 13.10 8.74
C VAL A 172 -6.40 13.23 10.06
N LYS A 173 -5.79 14.39 10.30
CA LYS A 173 -5.29 14.71 11.65
C LYS A 173 -6.48 14.74 12.60
N LYS A 174 -6.59 13.75 13.49
CA LYS A 174 -7.54 13.81 14.60
C LYS A 174 -7.26 15.10 15.36
N ARG A 175 -8.21 16.05 15.37
CA ARG A 175 -8.16 17.18 16.27
C ARG A 175 -8.24 16.61 17.68
N THR A 176 -7.16 16.68 18.43
CA THR A 176 -7.15 16.35 19.86
C THR A 176 -8.18 17.25 20.53
N ARG A 177 -9.29 16.68 20.93
CA ARG A 177 -10.32 17.39 21.69
C ARG A 177 -9.74 17.64 23.07
N ILE A 178 -9.18 18.84 23.28
CA ILE A 178 -8.74 19.27 24.62
C ILE A 178 -9.99 19.36 25.47
N VAL A 179 -10.23 18.36 26.30
CA VAL A 179 -11.24 18.44 27.35
C VAL A 179 -10.66 19.38 28.42
N ARG A 180 -11.08 20.65 28.39
CA ARG A 180 -10.80 21.54 29.51
C ARG A 180 -11.68 21.08 30.66
N TYR A 181 -11.11 20.43 31.65
CA TYR A 181 -11.74 20.27 32.94
C TYR A 181 -11.88 21.68 33.54
N GLY A 182 -13.11 22.18 33.58
CA GLY A 182 -13.45 23.35 34.40
C GLY A 182 -13.25 22.99 35.84
N GLY A 183 -12.17 23.47 36.46
CA GLY A 183 -12.04 23.42 37.93
C GLY A 183 -13.06 24.38 38.55
N TYR A 184 -13.73 23.88 39.56
CA TYR A 184 -14.50 24.69 40.51
C TYR A 184 -13.54 25.49 41.39
#